data_0cd5582f680b99a437939f211ebfec65
#
_entry.id   0cd5582f680b99a437939f211ebfec65
#
_cell.length_a   1.000
_cell.length_b   1.000
_cell.length_c   1.000
_cell.angle_alpha   90.00
_cell.angle_beta   90.00
_cell.angle_gamma   90.00
#
_symmetry.space_group_name_H-M   'P 1'
#
loop_
_entity.id
_entity.type
_entity.pdbx_description
1 polymer ?
#
loop_
_entity_poly.entity_id
_entity_poly.type
_entity_poly.pdbx_seq_one_letter_code
_entity_poly.pdbx_strand_id
1 'polypeptide(L)'
;MNLKIGLKSRRRENYYFKAEMKNIRNFCIIAHIDHGKSTLADRFLELTGTVEKRKMQEQYLDQMELERERGITIKLQPVRMSYILHTKPYILNLIDTPGHVDFSYEVSRSLAAVEGAILLVDASKGVQAQTLANLHLAKTQGLTIIPAVNKIDLPNSRTAQVKEELSHLLEVDTGEIFEVSGKTGANVENLLQAVIDKVPPPKEDKEAKALIFDSTFDAYKGVI
;
A
#
# COMPACT_ATOMS: atom_id res chain seq x y z
N MET A 1 1.62 24.67 48.94
CA MET A 1 0.79 23.50 48.59
C MET A 1 1.11 23.07 47.14
N ASN A 2 2.13 22.19 47.02
CA ASN A 2 2.72 21.80 45.74
C ASN A 2 2.01 20.56 45.19
N LEU A 3 1.26 20.70 44.11
CA LEU A 3 0.71 19.57 43.37
C LEU A 3 1.81 19.00 42.45
N LYS A 4 2.40 17.89 42.84
CA LYS A 4 3.20 17.02 41.95
C LYS A 4 2.23 16.30 40.99
N ILE A 5 2.19 16.72 39.73
CA ILE A 5 1.55 15.95 38.66
C ILE A 5 2.51 14.84 38.28
N GLY A 6 2.24 13.64 38.76
CA GLY A 6 2.96 12.42 38.40
C GLY A 6 2.67 12.06 36.96
N LEU A 7 3.68 12.15 36.10
CA LEU A 7 3.70 11.54 34.77
C LEU A 7 3.73 10.02 34.94
N LYS A 8 2.54 9.39 34.98
CA LYS A 8 2.43 7.95 34.80
C LYS A 8 2.88 7.61 33.38
N SER A 9 3.96 6.84 33.28
CA SER A 9 4.37 6.19 32.04
C SER A 9 3.16 5.46 31.42
N ARG A 10 2.67 5.95 30.28
CA ARG A 10 1.67 5.23 29.51
C ARG A 10 2.30 3.93 29.03
N ARG A 11 2.05 2.81 29.74
CA ARG A 11 2.13 1.48 29.15
C ARG A 11 1.27 1.53 27.90
N ARG A 12 1.86 1.17 26.75
CA ARG A 12 1.10 0.92 25.51
C ARG A 12 0.14 -0.25 25.83
N GLU A 13 -1.09 0.06 26.19
CA GLU A 13 -2.16 -0.91 26.13
C GLU A 13 -2.33 -1.22 24.63
N ASN A 14 -2.09 -2.48 24.27
CA ASN A 14 -2.49 -3.01 22.98
C ASN A 14 -4.02 -2.91 22.90
N TYR A 15 -4.52 -1.77 22.47
CA TYR A 15 -5.90 -1.67 22.04
C TYR A 15 -6.03 -2.55 20.78
N TYR A 16 -6.51 -3.78 20.98
CA TYR A 16 -7.13 -4.53 19.91
C TYR A 16 -8.38 -3.72 19.51
N PHE A 17 -8.20 -2.80 18.57
CA PHE A 17 -9.31 -2.13 17.95
C PHE A 17 -10.17 -3.21 17.31
N LYS A 18 -11.34 -3.46 17.87
CA LYS A 18 -12.41 -4.18 17.20
C LYS A 18 -12.98 -3.21 16.16
N ALA A 19 -12.28 -3.06 15.04
CA ALA A 19 -12.79 -2.22 13.95
C ALA A 19 -14.05 -2.88 13.40
N GLU A 20 -15.11 -2.10 13.28
CA GLU A 20 -16.26 -2.51 12.50
C GLU A 20 -15.81 -2.74 11.05
N MET A 21 -16.36 -3.75 10.35
CA MET A 21 -15.96 -4.11 8.98
C MET A 21 -15.98 -2.90 8.03
N LYS A 22 -16.92 -1.97 8.22
CA LYS A 22 -17.01 -0.72 7.45
C LYS A 22 -15.75 0.18 7.53
N ASN A 23 -14.90 -0.01 8.55
CA ASN A 23 -13.68 0.76 8.76
C ASN A 23 -12.42 -0.02 8.35
N ILE A 24 -12.57 -1.14 7.66
CA ILE A 24 -11.44 -1.91 7.10
C ILE A 24 -11.25 -1.51 5.64
N ARG A 25 -9.99 -1.38 5.20
CA ARG A 25 -9.61 -1.18 3.81
C ARG A 25 -8.52 -2.15 3.45
N ASN A 26 -8.80 -2.99 2.46
CA ASN A 26 -7.82 -3.90 1.90
C ASN A 26 -7.37 -3.34 0.55
N PHE A 27 -6.09 -3.13 0.38
CA PHE A 27 -5.55 -2.55 -0.85
C PHE A 27 -4.14 -3.04 -1.12
N CYS A 28 -3.71 -2.89 -2.36
CA CYS A 28 -2.34 -3.15 -2.79
C CYS A 28 -1.77 -1.97 -3.56
N ILE A 29 -0.47 -2.03 -3.86
CA ILE A 29 0.19 -1.06 -4.73
C ILE A 29 0.66 -1.80 -5.96
N ILE A 30 0.16 -1.43 -7.13
CA ILE A 30 0.60 -1.91 -8.43
C ILE A 30 1.48 -0.86 -9.11
N ALA A 31 2.67 -1.28 -9.53
CA ALA A 31 3.66 -0.39 -10.11
C ALA A 31 4.60 -1.17 -11.03
N HIS A 32 5.24 -0.48 -11.95
CA HIS A 32 6.39 -1.01 -12.65
C HIS A 32 7.61 -1.06 -11.70
N ILE A 33 8.62 -1.86 -12.05
CA ILE A 33 9.90 -1.94 -11.31
C ILE A 33 10.48 -0.52 -11.19
N ASP A 34 11.07 -0.21 -10.05
CA ASP A 34 11.70 1.09 -9.73
C ASP A 34 10.76 2.32 -9.73
N HIS A 35 9.46 2.15 -9.81
CA HIS A 35 8.51 3.26 -9.66
C HIS A 35 8.34 3.72 -8.21
N GLY A 36 8.97 3.07 -7.24
CA GLY A 36 9.02 3.46 -5.83
C GLY A 36 7.91 2.86 -4.97
N LYS A 37 7.42 1.67 -5.33
CA LYS A 37 6.40 0.92 -4.59
C LYS A 37 6.81 0.69 -3.13
N SER A 38 7.96 0.05 -2.89
CA SER A 38 8.45 -0.28 -1.53
C SER A 38 8.72 0.99 -0.72
N THR A 39 9.25 2.05 -1.33
CA THR A 39 9.46 3.36 -0.68
C THR A 39 8.13 4.00 -0.25
N LEU A 40 7.07 3.88 -1.08
CA LEU A 40 5.75 4.38 -0.72
C LEU A 40 5.14 3.56 0.42
N ALA A 41 5.30 2.23 0.38
CA ALA A 41 4.86 1.34 1.46
C ALA A 41 5.55 1.69 2.79
N ASP A 42 6.86 1.95 2.78
CA ASP A 42 7.61 2.42 3.95
C ASP A 42 7.01 3.70 4.54
N ARG A 43 6.62 4.67 3.68
CA ARG A 43 5.96 5.91 4.14
C ARG A 43 4.61 5.64 4.81
N PHE A 44 3.83 4.70 4.30
CA PHE A 44 2.58 4.31 4.96
C PHE A 44 2.84 3.70 6.34
N LEU A 45 3.87 2.86 6.49
CA LEU A 45 4.27 2.27 7.77
C LEU A 45 4.70 3.36 8.78
N GLU A 46 5.44 4.36 8.34
CA GLU A 46 5.85 5.51 9.17
C GLU A 46 4.65 6.37 9.59
N LEU A 47 3.79 6.76 8.64
CA LEU A 47 2.62 7.60 8.89
C LEU A 47 1.64 6.96 9.86
N THR A 48 1.44 5.66 9.75
CA THR A 48 0.54 4.91 10.63
C THR A 48 1.20 4.52 11.96
N GLY A 49 2.51 4.73 12.11
CA GLY A 49 3.27 4.33 13.29
C GLY A 49 3.30 2.82 13.51
N THR A 50 3.05 2.03 12.46
CA THR A 50 3.06 0.57 12.50
C THR A 50 4.45 0.03 12.84
N VAL A 51 5.49 0.69 12.33
CA VAL A 51 6.89 0.43 12.64
C VAL A 51 7.46 1.60 13.42
N GLU A 52 8.18 1.32 14.51
CA GLU A 52 8.87 2.37 15.26
C GLU A 52 9.96 3.01 14.39
N LYS A 53 10.05 4.35 14.38
CA LYS A 53 11.03 5.10 13.56
C LYS A 53 12.47 4.58 13.68
N ARG A 54 12.88 4.12 14.89
CA ARG A 54 14.22 3.56 15.13
C ARG A 54 14.47 2.19 14.49
N LYS A 55 13.38 1.50 14.08
CA LYS A 55 13.43 0.16 13.46
C LYS A 55 13.16 0.24 11.96
N MET A 56 12.78 1.43 11.45
CA MET A 56 12.59 1.63 10.02
C MET A 56 13.92 1.49 9.29
N GLN A 57 13.88 0.70 8.23
CA GLN A 57 14.95 0.52 7.26
C GLN A 57 14.35 0.75 5.88
N GLU A 58 15.16 1.14 4.93
CA GLU A 58 14.73 1.22 3.54
C GLU A 58 14.25 -0.16 3.06
N GLN A 59 13.14 -0.18 2.32
CA GLN A 59 12.51 -1.41 1.82
C GLN A 59 12.18 -2.40 2.96
N TYR A 60 11.55 -1.89 4.01
CA TYR A 60 11.25 -2.65 5.24
C TYR A 60 10.47 -3.94 4.98
N LEU A 61 9.60 -3.95 3.98
CA LEU A 61 8.79 -5.10 3.60
C LEU A 61 9.56 -6.13 2.76
N ASP A 62 10.63 -5.72 2.08
CA ASP A 62 11.49 -6.61 1.30
C ASP A 62 12.43 -7.36 2.27
N GLN A 63 12.00 -8.54 2.75
CA GLN A 63 12.69 -9.29 3.80
C GLN A 63 13.79 -10.21 3.28
N MET A 64 13.75 -10.60 2.01
CA MET A 64 14.75 -11.45 1.40
C MET A 64 15.98 -10.63 1.00
N GLU A 65 17.18 -11.19 1.21
CA GLU A 65 18.44 -10.54 0.76
C GLU A 65 18.41 -10.26 -0.75
N LEU A 66 17.85 -11.17 -1.54
CA LEU A 66 17.73 -11.04 -2.99
C LEU A 66 16.77 -9.90 -3.39
N GLU A 67 15.70 -9.65 -2.63
CA GLU A 67 14.78 -8.54 -2.84
C GLU A 67 15.51 -7.20 -2.67
N ARG A 68 16.27 -7.08 -1.58
CA ARG A 68 17.07 -5.88 -1.27
C ARG A 68 18.20 -5.65 -2.24
N GLU A 69 18.93 -6.72 -2.61
CA GLU A 69 20.04 -6.65 -3.56
C GLU A 69 19.57 -6.18 -4.94
N ARG A 70 18.42 -6.66 -5.39
CA ARG A 70 17.88 -6.35 -6.72
C ARG A 70 16.86 -5.21 -6.75
N GLY A 71 16.43 -4.71 -5.59
CA GLY A 71 15.42 -3.67 -5.48
C GLY A 71 14.04 -4.10 -5.99
N ILE A 72 13.71 -5.40 -5.93
CA ILE A 72 12.44 -5.94 -6.41
C ILE A 72 11.75 -6.74 -5.31
N THR A 73 10.44 -6.59 -5.17
CA THR A 73 9.62 -7.46 -4.32
C THR A 73 9.38 -8.78 -5.05
N ILE A 74 9.69 -9.90 -4.39
CA ILE A 74 9.48 -11.24 -4.91
C ILE A 74 8.30 -11.89 -4.20
N LYS A 75 8.25 -11.78 -2.86
CA LYS A 75 7.25 -12.43 -2.03
C LYS A 75 6.19 -11.44 -1.56
N LEU A 76 4.94 -11.88 -1.56
CA LEU A 76 3.82 -11.11 -1.01
C LEU A 76 4.04 -10.84 0.48
N GLN A 77 3.88 -9.59 0.90
CA GLN A 77 3.96 -9.20 2.32
C GLN A 77 2.69 -8.47 2.73
N PRO A 78 1.80 -9.13 3.49
CA PRO A 78 0.65 -8.46 4.06
C PRO A 78 1.03 -7.67 5.30
N VAL A 79 0.58 -6.44 5.38
CA VAL A 79 0.80 -5.58 6.54
C VAL A 79 -0.51 -4.98 7.00
N ARG A 80 -0.77 -5.13 8.30
CA ARG A 80 -1.91 -4.49 8.95
C ARG A 80 -1.46 -3.22 9.64
N MET A 81 -2.05 -2.11 9.25
CA MET A 81 -1.81 -0.78 9.79
C MET A 81 -3.07 -0.28 10.50
N SER A 82 -2.89 0.52 11.54
CA SER A 82 -3.98 1.21 12.23
C SER A 82 -3.82 2.71 12.03
N TYR A 83 -4.87 3.39 11.57
CA TYR A 83 -4.85 4.82 11.32
C TYR A 83 -6.11 5.49 11.88
N ILE A 84 -5.95 6.69 12.43
CA ILE A 84 -7.08 7.48 12.95
C ILE A 84 -7.30 8.67 12.02
N LEU A 85 -8.44 8.67 11.33
CA LEU A 85 -8.86 9.79 10.48
C LEU A 85 -10.12 10.44 11.09
N HIS A 86 -10.05 11.75 11.37
CA HIS A 86 -11.17 12.50 11.97
C HIS A 86 -11.79 11.79 13.17
N THR A 87 -10.96 11.32 14.11
CA THR A 87 -11.36 10.59 15.33
C THR A 87 -11.88 9.17 15.12
N LYS A 88 -12.05 8.72 13.87
CA LYS A 88 -12.48 7.36 13.54
C LYS A 88 -11.26 6.45 13.33
N PRO A 89 -11.23 5.27 13.97
CA PRO A 89 -10.18 4.30 13.75
C PRO A 89 -10.46 3.48 12.47
N TYR A 90 -9.44 3.34 11.65
CA TYR A 90 -9.42 2.50 10.46
C TYR A 90 -8.36 1.41 10.58
N ILE A 91 -8.64 0.27 9.99
CA ILE A 91 -7.66 -0.78 9.75
C ILE A 91 -7.36 -0.81 8.25
N LEU A 92 -6.10 -0.64 7.93
CA LEU A 92 -5.60 -0.61 6.57
C LEU A 92 -4.73 -1.85 6.37
N ASN A 93 -5.19 -2.77 5.54
CA ASN A 93 -4.44 -3.97 5.18
C ASN A 93 -3.82 -3.73 3.80
N LEU A 94 -2.52 -3.53 3.78
CA LEU A 94 -1.73 -3.42 2.55
C LEU A 94 -1.16 -4.78 2.21
N ILE A 95 -1.31 -5.21 0.96
CA ILE A 95 -0.56 -6.34 0.40
C ILE A 95 0.51 -5.76 -0.53
N ASP A 96 1.78 -5.89 -0.13
CA ASP A 96 2.88 -5.53 -1.00
C ASP A 96 3.03 -6.58 -2.10
N THR A 97 2.94 -6.15 -3.38
CA THR A 97 2.87 -7.04 -4.54
C THR A 97 4.13 -6.94 -5.37
N PRO A 98 4.61 -8.06 -5.97
CA PRO A 98 5.67 -8.00 -6.95
C PRO A 98 5.32 -7.09 -8.13
N GLY A 99 6.30 -6.35 -8.64
CA GLY A 99 6.12 -5.50 -9.84
C GLY A 99 6.53 -6.21 -11.15
N HIS A 100 7.21 -7.36 -11.08
CA HIS A 100 7.79 -8.05 -12.22
C HIS A 100 6.79 -9.00 -12.90
N VAL A 101 6.84 -9.10 -14.24
CA VAL A 101 5.92 -9.96 -15.02
C VAL A 101 6.06 -11.44 -14.70
N ASP A 102 7.22 -11.90 -14.28
CA ASP A 102 7.46 -13.30 -13.91
C ASP A 102 6.64 -13.73 -12.68
N PHE A 103 6.17 -12.77 -11.88
CA PHE A 103 5.35 -12.99 -10.68
C PHE A 103 3.87 -12.66 -10.91
N SER A 104 3.38 -12.82 -12.14
CA SER A 104 1.99 -12.52 -12.50
C SER A 104 0.96 -13.31 -11.69
N TYR A 105 1.32 -14.54 -11.27
CA TYR A 105 0.47 -15.36 -10.41
C TYR A 105 0.30 -14.77 -9.02
N GLU A 106 1.39 -14.32 -8.40
CA GLU A 106 1.40 -13.63 -7.10
C GLU A 106 0.61 -12.33 -7.18
N VAL A 107 0.81 -11.54 -8.24
CA VAL A 107 0.03 -10.33 -8.49
C VAL A 107 -1.46 -10.63 -8.57
N SER A 108 -1.86 -11.63 -9.36
CA SER A 108 -3.27 -12.03 -9.49
C SER A 108 -3.89 -12.44 -8.17
N ARG A 109 -3.18 -13.19 -7.33
CA ARG A 109 -3.64 -13.58 -5.99
C ARG A 109 -3.80 -12.38 -5.05
N SER A 110 -2.86 -11.43 -5.08
CA SER A 110 -2.96 -10.20 -4.29
C SER A 110 -4.18 -9.38 -4.67
N LEU A 111 -4.40 -9.21 -5.98
CA LEU A 111 -5.54 -8.46 -6.50
C LEU A 111 -6.88 -9.12 -6.13
N ALA A 112 -6.94 -10.46 -6.05
CA ALA A 112 -8.14 -11.18 -5.62
C ALA A 112 -8.45 -11.03 -4.11
N ALA A 113 -7.49 -10.57 -3.32
CA ALA A 113 -7.61 -10.46 -1.86
C ALA A 113 -7.89 -9.02 -1.37
N VAL A 114 -8.06 -8.05 -2.28
CA VAL A 114 -8.23 -6.62 -1.95
C VAL A 114 -9.41 -6.01 -2.68
N GLU A 115 -9.90 -4.88 -2.19
CA GLU A 115 -10.97 -4.09 -2.81
C GLU A 115 -10.46 -2.88 -3.59
N GLY A 116 -9.18 -2.50 -3.40
CA GLY A 116 -8.60 -1.36 -4.11
C GLY A 116 -7.13 -1.53 -4.44
N ALA A 117 -6.66 -0.75 -5.41
CA ALA A 117 -5.27 -0.71 -5.81
C ALA A 117 -4.79 0.72 -6.07
N ILE A 118 -3.64 1.08 -5.53
CA ILE A 118 -2.93 2.29 -5.92
C ILE A 118 -2.15 1.97 -7.18
N LEU A 119 -2.44 2.67 -8.28
CA LEU A 119 -1.67 2.61 -9.51
C LEU A 119 -0.57 3.67 -9.46
N LEU A 120 0.67 3.23 -9.19
CA LEU A 120 1.81 4.12 -8.98
C LEU A 120 2.69 4.22 -10.22
N VAL A 121 2.88 5.44 -10.73
CA VAL A 121 3.69 5.71 -11.92
C VAL A 121 4.79 6.72 -11.59
N ASP A 122 6.00 6.45 -12.03
CA ASP A 122 7.16 7.35 -11.87
C ASP A 122 7.02 8.57 -12.80
N ALA A 123 7.09 9.78 -12.24
CA ALA A 123 6.99 11.06 -12.96
C ALA A 123 8.06 11.25 -14.04
N SER A 124 9.20 10.58 -13.94
CA SER A 124 10.30 10.68 -14.90
C SER A 124 10.21 9.66 -16.05
N LYS A 125 9.56 8.50 -15.79
CA LYS A 125 9.48 7.38 -16.74
C LYS A 125 8.14 7.30 -17.48
N GLY A 126 7.03 7.72 -16.83
CA GLY A 126 5.67 7.59 -17.35
C GLY A 126 5.12 6.17 -17.29
N VAL A 127 4.04 5.93 -18.03
CA VAL A 127 3.36 4.62 -18.07
C VAL A 127 4.25 3.59 -18.79
N GLN A 128 4.42 2.42 -18.18
CA GLN A 128 5.24 1.31 -18.68
C GLN A 128 4.38 0.07 -18.97
N ALA A 129 4.90 -0.88 -19.74
CA ALA A 129 4.15 -2.08 -20.15
C ALA A 129 3.59 -2.89 -18.96
N GLN A 130 4.36 -3.06 -17.89
CA GLN A 130 3.89 -3.77 -16.69
C GLN A 130 2.78 -3.00 -15.97
N THR A 131 2.78 -1.66 -16.03
CA THR A 131 1.70 -0.84 -15.50
C THR A 131 0.38 -1.17 -16.18
N LEU A 132 0.39 -1.30 -17.52
CA LEU A 132 -0.78 -1.64 -18.32
C LEU A 132 -1.29 -3.05 -18.02
N ALA A 133 -0.38 -4.03 -17.95
CA ALA A 133 -0.74 -5.42 -17.65
C ALA A 133 -1.38 -5.55 -16.25
N ASN A 134 -0.77 -4.96 -15.24
CA ASN A 134 -1.28 -4.99 -13.87
C ASN A 134 -2.60 -4.20 -13.72
N LEU A 135 -2.74 -3.08 -14.42
CA LEU A 135 -3.99 -2.32 -14.46
C LEU A 135 -5.12 -3.15 -15.09
N HIS A 136 -4.85 -3.86 -16.18
CA HIS A 136 -5.84 -4.73 -16.81
C HIS A 136 -6.33 -5.83 -15.85
N LEU A 137 -5.41 -6.48 -15.13
CA LEU A 137 -5.75 -7.46 -14.11
C LEU A 137 -6.60 -6.86 -12.99
N ALA A 138 -6.22 -5.67 -12.49
CA ALA A 138 -6.96 -4.99 -11.43
C ALA A 138 -8.38 -4.58 -11.87
N LYS A 139 -8.55 -4.07 -13.11
CA LYS A 139 -9.86 -3.76 -13.68
C LYS A 139 -10.72 -5.03 -13.86
N THR A 140 -10.14 -6.14 -14.27
CA THR A 140 -10.84 -7.42 -14.41
C THR A 140 -11.37 -7.95 -13.08
N GLN A 141 -10.64 -7.70 -11.98
CA GLN A 141 -11.09 -8.02 -10.61
C GLN A 141 -12.11 -7.01 -10.05
N GLY A 142 -12.42 -5.94 -10.77
CA GLY A 142 -13.36 -4.90 -10.34
C GLY A 142 -12.83 -4.04 -9.19
N LEU A 143 -11.51 -3.89 -9.06
CA LEU A 143 -10.91 -3.09 -8.00
C LEU A 143 -11.12 -1.59 -8.21
N THR A 144 -11.25 -0.84 -7.11
CA THR A 144 -11.17 0.60 -7.13
C THR A 144 -9.72 1.03 -7.36
N ILE A 145 -9.46 1.76 -8.47
CA ILE A 145 -8.12 2.21 -8.82
C ILE A 145 -7.90 3.64 -8.33
N ILE A 146 -6.81 3.86 -7.61
CA ILE A 146 -6.37 5.19 -7.15
C ILE A 146 -5.08 5.53 -7.89
N PRO A 147 -5.11 6.41 -8.91
CA PRO A 147 -3.92 6.77 -9.66
C PRO A 147 -3.02 7.73 -8.88
N ALA A 148 -1.70 7.46 -8.90
CA ALA A 148 -0.70 8.32 -8.28
C ALA A 148 0.56 8.41 -9.12
N VAL A 149 1.08 9.64 -9.28
CA VAL A 149 2.35 9.94 -9.90
C VAL A 149 3.38 10.15 -8.79
N ASN A 150 4.42 9.33 -8.78
CA ASN A 150 5.48 9.34 -7.77
C ASN A 150 6.74 10.02 -8.27
N LYS A 151 7.64 10.34 -7.32
CA LYS A 151 8.94 10.96 -7.57
C LYS A 151 8.82 12.37 -8.16
N ILE A 152 7.81 13.12 -7.74
CA ILE A 152 7.61 14.52 -8.14
C ILE A 152 8.76 15.44 -7.68
N ASP A 153 9.58 14.98 -6.75
CA ASP A 153 10.77 15.65 -6.22
C ASP A 153 11.98 15.62 -7.19
N LEU A 154 11.94 14.79 -8.22
CA LEU A 154 13.04 14.68 -9.17
C LEU A 154 13.11 15.89 -10.12
N PRO A 155 14.32 16.43 -10.42
CA PRO A 155 14.48 17.57 -11.35
C PRO A 155 13.98 17.29 -12.78
N ASN A 156 14.00 16.02 -13.18
CA ASN A 156 13.53 15.56 -14.51
C ASN A 156 12.10 15.00 -14.48
N SER A 157 11.32 15.30 -13.46
CA SER A 157 9.92 14.89 -13.39
C SER A 157 9.09 15.57 -14.48
N ARG A 158 8.20 14.79 -15.12
CA ARG A 158 7.25 15.23 -16.12
C ARG A 158 5.83 15.04 -15.60
N THR A 159 5.60 15.50 -14.37
CA THR A 159 4.37 15.22 -13.62
C THR A 159 3.10 15.54 -14.41
N ALA A 160 3.01 16.71 -15.02
CA ALA A 160 1.84 17.13 -15.81
C ALA A 160 1.59 16.18 -16.99
N GLN A 161 2.63 15.85 -17.76
CA GLN A 161 2.53 14.92 -18.90
C GLN A 161 2.08 13.53 -18.45
N VAL A 162 2.67 12.99 -17.37
CA VAL A 162 2.32 11.66 -16.87
C VAL A 162 0.91 11.62 -16.30
N LYS A 163 0.42 12.73 -15.72
CA LYS A 163 -0.98 12.85 -15.31
C LYS A 163 -1.92 12.81 -16.52
N GLU A 164 -1.58 13.47 -17.62
CA GLU A 164 -2.37 13.39 -18.86
C GLU A 164 -2.39 11.96 -19.42
N GLU A 165 -1.24 11.26 -19.45
CA GLU A 165 -1.17 9.85 -19.86
C GLU A 165 -2.09 8.96 -19.00
N LEU A 166 -2.07 9.14 -17.68
CA LEU A 166 -2.93 8.39 -16.75
C LEU A 166 -4.40 8.77 -16.87
N SER A 167 -4.71 10.05 -17.05
CA SER A 167 -6.07 10.56 -17.28
C SER A 167 -6.71 9.89 -18.49
N HIS A 168 -6.01 9.85 -19.62
CA HIS A 168 -6.48 9.16 -20.82
C HIS A 168 -6.62 7.64 -20.61
N LEU A 169 -5.66 7.01 -19.94
CA LEU A 169 -5.65 5.57 -19.71
C LEU A 169 -6.80 5.10 -18.80
N LEU A 170 -7.14 5.90 -17.82
CA LEU A 170 -8.14 5.57 -16.80
C LEU A 170 -9.50 6.21 -17.06
N GLU A 171 -9.58 7.16 -17.99
CA GLU A 171 -10.78 7.94 -18.29
C GLU A 171 -11.26 8.74 -17.05
N VAL A 172 -10.29 9.35 -16.34
CA VAL A 172 -10.55 10.17 -15.13
C VAL A 172 -9.99 11.58 -15.34
N ASP A 173 -10.48 12.55 -14.57
CA ASP A 173 -9.93 13.90 -14.57
C ASP A 173 -8.50 13.93 -14.01
N THR A 174 -7.63 14.79 -14.54
CA THR A 174 -6.26 14.97 -14.05
C THR A 174 -6.21 15.40 -12.58
N GLY A 175 -7.25 16.08 -12.09
CA GLY A 175 -7.42 16.45 -10.68
C GLY A 175 -7.62 15.27 -9.73
N GLU A 176 -8.03 14.11 -10.24
CA GLU A 176 -8.19 12.89 -9.45
C GLU A 176 -6.89 12.10 -9.27
N ILE A 177 -5.82 12.50 -9.98
CA ILE A 177 -4.52 11.83 -9.96
C ILE A 177 -3.63 12.47 -8.90
N PHE A 178 -3.22 11.69 -7.92
CA PHE A 178 -2.38 12.14 -6.82
C PHE A 178 -0.93 12.34 -7.25
N GLU A 179 -0.32 13.41 -6.77
CA GLU A 179 1.08 13.74 -6.98
C GLU A 179 1.82 13.51 -5.67
N VAL A 180 2.74 12.55 -5.63
CA VAL A 180 3.40 12.16 -4.38
C VAL A 180 4.92 12.02 -4.53
N SER A 181 5.62 12.08 -3.41
CA SER A 181 6.99 11.64 -3.31
C SER A 181 7.15 10.66 -2.16
N GLY A 182 7.34 9.40 -2.46
CA GLY A 182 7.69 8.39 -1.45
C GLY A 182 8.98 8.73 -0.72
N LYS A 183 9.95 9.36 -1.39
CA LYS A 183 11.23 9.74 -0.80
C LYS A 183 11.09 10.85 0.23
N THR A 184 10.40 11.94 -0.09
CA THR A 184 10.25 13.09 0.79
C THR A 184 9.04 13.02 1.71
N GLY A 185 8.08 12.15 1.40
CA GLY A 185 6.79 12.07 2.10
C GLY A 185 5.75 13.07 1.60
N ALA A 186 6.07 13.88 0.58
CA ALA A 186 5.15 14.89 0.06
C ALA A 186 3.84 14.25 -0.43
N ASN A 187 2.71 14.77 0.06
CA ASN A 187 1.34 14.38 -0.28
C ASN A 187 0.98 12.90 -0.04
N VAL A 188 1.83 12.12 0.63
CA VAL A 188 1.57 10.69 0.90
C VAL A 188 0.41 10.50 1.86
N GLU A 189 0.24 11.40 2.82
CA GLU A 189 -0.91 11.38 3.73
C GLU A 189 -2.24 11.58 2.98
N ASN A 190 -2.28 12.50 2.00
CA ASN A 190 -3.47 12.72 1.17
C ASN A 190 -3.82 11.47 0.34
N LEU A 191 -2.81 10.77 -0.17
CA LEU A 191 -3.02 9.50 -0.87
C LEU A 191 -3.56 8.42 0.06
N LEU A 192 -3.07 8.33 1.31
CA LEU A 192 -3.58 7.38 2.30
C LEU A 192 -5.03 7.70 2.69
N GLN A 193 -5.40 8.98 2.82
CA GLN A 193 -6.78 9.41 3.04
C GLN A 193 -7.68 9.01 1.86
N ALA A 194 -7.21 9.17 0.62
CA ALA A 194 -7.95 8.74 -0.56
C ALA A 194 -8.20 7.23 -0.58
N VAL A 195 -7.27 6.41 -0.09
CA VAL A 195 -7.50 4.97 0.11
C VAL A 195 -8.67 4.74 1.07
N ILE A 196 -8.71 5.47 2.20
CA ILE A 196 -9.79 5.34 3.18
C ILE A 196 -11.14 5.74 2.59
N ASP A 197 -11.18 6.81 1.80
CA ASP A 197 -12.42 7.40 1.29
C ASP A 197 -12.96 6.67 0.05
N LYS A 198 -12.07 6.24 -0.86
CA LYS A 198 -12.45 5.69 -2.16
C LYS A 198 -12.52 4.15 -2.17
N VAL A 199 -11.65 3.45 -1.44
CA VAL A 199 -11.68 1.98 -1.41
C VAL A 199 -12.86 1.51 -0.57
N PRO A 200 -13.73 0.64 -1.09
CA PRO A 200 -14.86 0.12 -0.31
C PRO A 200 -14.37 -0.80 0.82
N PRO A 201 -15.14 -0.97 1.89
CA PRO A 201 -14.86 -1.99 2.89
C PRO A 201 -15.05 -3.39 2.30
N PRO A 202 -14.44 -4.44 2.91
CA PRO A 202 -14.67 -5.81 2.50
C PRO A 202 -16.17 -6.17 2.62
N LYS A 203 -16.65 -7.00 1.68
CA LYS A 203 -18.03 -7.46 1.70
C LYS A 203 -18.25 -8.46 2.84
N GLU A 204 -19.33 -8.29 3.57
CA GLU A 204 -19.80 -9.33 4.49
C GLU A 204 -20.34 -10.52 3.70
N ASP A 205 -19.80 -11.71 3.99
CA ASP A 205 -20.38 -12.96 3.48
C ASP A 205 -21.04 -13.70 4.64
N LYS A 206 -22.17 -14.37 4.37
CA LYS A 206 -22.88 -15.18 5.38
C LYS A 206 -22.10 -16.43 5.76
N GLU A 207 -21.23 -16.89 4.89
CA GLU A 207 -20.37 -18.04 5.10
C GLU A 207 -18.92 -17.61 5.32
N ALA A 208 -18.25 -18.28 6.25
CA ALA A 208 -16.82 -18.08 6.43
C ALA A 208 -16.05 -18.59 5.21
N LYS A 209 -15.35 -17.69 4.52
CA LYS A 209 -14.51 -18.00 3.36
C LYS A 209 -13.09 -17.57 3.63
N ALA A 210 -12.12 -18.34 3.15
CA ALA A 210 -10.70 -18.01 3.23
C ALA A 210 -10.03 -18.30 1.90
N LEU A 211 -9.18 -17.36 1.44
CA LEU A 211 -8.31 -17.54 0.30
C LEU A 211 -6.89 -17.78 0.82
N ILE A 212 -6.32 -18.94 0.50
CA ILE A 212 -4.91 -19.22 0.77
C ILE A 212 -4.10 -18.46 -0.28
N PHE A 213 -3.39 -17.42 0.15
CA PHE A 213 -2.59 -16.60 -0.78
C PHE A 213 -1.07 -16.79 -0.60
N ASP A 214 -0.63 -17.35 0.53
CA ASP A 214 0.77 -17.72 0.78
C ASP A 214 0.85 -18.91 1.73
N SER A 215 1.99 -19.61 1.73
CA SER A 215 2.28 -20.69 2.68
C SER A 215 3.76 -20.77 2.98
N THR A 216 4.12 -21.11 4.22
CA THR A 216 5.49 -21.37 4.62
C THR A 216 5.61 -22.76 5.20
N PHE A 217 6.75 -23.42 4.98
CA PHE A 217 7.03 -24.71 5.61
C PHE A 217 7.90 -24.48 6.84
N ASP A 218 7.39 -24.90 8.00
CA ASP A 218 8.13 -24.95 9.25
C ASP A 218 8.49 -26.41 9.55
N ALA A 219 9.75 -26.68 9.90
CA ALA A 219 10.23 -28.04 10.12
C ALA A 219 9.53 -28.76 11.29
N TYR A 220 8.92 -28.02 12.22
CA TYR A 220 8.26 -28.57 13.41
C TYR A 220 6.73 -28.54 13.31
N LYS A 221 6.15 -27.57 12.59
CA LYS A 221 4.71 -27.35 12.49
C LYS A 221 4.10 -27.81 11.16
N GLY A 222 4.93 -28.11 10.17
CA GLY A 222 4.50 -28.44 8.82
C GLY A 222 4.19 -27.17 7.98
N VAL A 223 3.19 -27.27 7.12
CA VAL A 223 2.72 -26.12 6.31
C VAL A 223 1.86 -25.20 7.17
N ILE A 224 2.23 -23.92 7.16
CA ILE A 224 1.52 -22.83 7.86
C ILE A 224 0.92 -21.92 6.83
#